data_290f52de5feae436ae64541f8e69bf68
#
_entry.id   290f52de5feae436ae64541f8e69bf68
#
_cell.length_a   1.000
_cell.length_b   1.000
_cell.length_c   1.000
_cell.angle_alpha   90.00
_cell.angle_beta   90.00
_cell.angle_gamma   90.00
#
_symmetry.space_group_name_H-M   'P 1'
#
loop_
_entity.id
_entity.type
_entity.pdbx_description
1 polymer ?
#
loop_
_entity_poly.entity_id
_entity_poly.type
_entity_poly.pdbx_seq_one_letter_code
_entity_poly.pdbx_strand_id
1 'polypeptide(L)'
;MITLGITGRSGCGKSTVTAVFSAHGVPLADADQISREMLLPSSPLLPVLARRFGADILRADGSLDRRLLADRAFASPDGKAALDAITHPEIVRRIRLAKHAAEEAGASLFVLDGAVIVGTEAEAECDRLAVVTAPFETSVARIAKRDGIAPEMAARRLNAQTPEEALLARADYVLRNDADLAALEAAANALCEQRLAEGGTKGGARPSV
;
A
#
# COMPACT_ATOMS: atom_id res chain seq x y z
N MET A 1 -7.20 18.71 5.24
CA MET A 1 -6.28 18.00 4.32
C MET A 1 -7.02 16.86 3.65
N ILE A 2 -6.78 16.59 2.35
CA ILE A 2 -7.33 15.44 1.63
C ILE A 2 -6.32 14.28 1.72
N THR A 3 -6.79 13.06 1.96
CA THR A 3 -5.97 11.84 1.91
C THR A 3 -6.27 11.07 0.63
N LEU A 4 -5.28 10.94 -0.24
CA LEU A 4 -5.36 10.15 -1.46
C LEU A 4 -4.67 8.80 -1.26
N GLY A 5 -5.44 7.71 -1.27
CA GLY A 5 -4.88 6.37 -1.35
C GLY A 5 -4.39 6.10 -2.77
N ILE A 6 -3.14 5.63 -2.92
CA ILE A 6 -2.61 5.16 -4.21
C ILE A 6 -2.35 3.67 -4.09
N THR A 7 -3.07 2.88 -4.88
CA THR A 7 -2.97 1.43 -4.88
C THR A 7 -2.87 0.86 -6.28
N GLY A 8 -2.60 -0.42 -6.37
CA GLY A 8 -2.51 -1.15 -7.63
C GLY A 8 -1.71 -2.42 -7.45
N ARG A 9 -1.89 -3.36 -8.38
CA ARG A 9 -1.21 -4.67 -8.36
C ARG A 9 0.30 -4.52 -8.56
N SER A 10 1.06 -5.51 -8.13
CA SER A 10 2.52 -5.52 -8.34
C SER A 10 2.87 -5.33 -9.81
N GLY A 11 3.91 -4.53 -10.10
CA GLY A 11 4.37 -4.27 -11.48
C GLY A 11 3.55 -3.24 -12.26
N CYS A 12 2.46 -2.69 -11.69
CA CYS A 12 1.61 -1.70 -12.39
C CYS A 12 2.26 -0.32 -12.58
N GLY A 13 3.32 0.02 -11.81
CA GLY A 13 3.97 1.33 -11.89
C GLY A 13 3.58 2.29 -10.76
N LYS A 14 2.99 1.80 -9.67
CA LYS A 14 2.60 2.58 -8.50
C LYS A 14 3.74 3.47 -7.97
N SER A 15 4.96 2.95 -7.87
CA SER A 15 6.13 3.71 -7.42
C SER A 15 6.49 4.92 -8.30
N THR A 16 6.21 4.86 -9.60
CA THR A 16 6.37 6.02 -10.49
C THR A 16 5.38 7.11 -10.13
N VAL A 17 4.13 6.73 -9.91
CA VAL A 17 3.07 7.67 -9.52
C VAL A 17 3.40 8.31 -8.17
N THR A 18 3.75 7.53 -7.16
CA THR A 18 4.07 8.05 -5.82
C THR A 18 5.32 8.94 -5.83
N ALA A 19 6.31 8.65 -6.69
CA ALA A 19 7.48 9.52 -6.88
C ALA A 19 7.11 10.90 -7.42
N VAL A 20 6.13 11.00 -8.32
CA VAL A 20 5.62 12.28 -8.83
C VAL A 20 5.03 13.10 -7.68
N PHE A 21 4.14 12.52 -6.85
CA PHE A 21 3.57 13.22 -5.69
C PHE A 21 4.65 13.68 -4.70
N SER A 22 5.65 12.83 -4.45
CA SER A 22 6.80 13.17 -3.61
C SER A 22 7.60 14.34 -4.17
N ALA A 23 7.81 14.40 -5.50
CA ALA A 23 8.50 15.50 -6.17
C ALA A 23 7.76 16.84 -6.06
N HIS A 24 6.43 16.82 -5.94
CA HIS A 24 5.60 17.99 -5.61
C HIS A 24 5.60 18.35 -4.12
N GLY A 25 6.40 17.67 -3.30
CA GLY A 25 6.46 17.93 -1.85
C GLY A 25 5.25 17.41 -1.06
N VAL A 26 4.43 16.54 -1.64
CA VAL A 26 3.28 15.94 -0.95
C VAL A 26 3.78 14.92 0.08
N PRO A 27 3.41 15.07 1.37
CA PRO A 27 3.73 14.09 2.38
C PRO A 27 3.14 12.72 2.05
N LEU A 28 3.91 11.66 2.31
CA LEU A 28 3.55 10.29 1.92
C LEU A 28 3.81 9.31 3.06
N ALA A 29 2.90 8.35 3.26
CA ALA A 29 3.11 7.15 4.05
C ALA A 29 3.02 5.91 3.16
N ASP A 30 4.06 5.07 3.17
CA ASP A 30 4.09 3.76 2.50
C ASP A 30 3.66 2.69 3.51
N ALA A 31 2.44 2.15 3.34
CA ALA A 31 1.88 1.12 4.22
C ALA A 31 2.70 -0.18 4.17
N ASP A 32 3.31 -0.51 3.03
CA ASP A 32 4.17 -1.69 2.90
C ASP A 32 5.50 -1.49 3.67
N GLN A 33 6.04 -0.27 3.67
CA GLN A 33 7.21 0.09 4.48
C GLN A 33 6.87 0.10 5.96
N ILE A 34 5.75 0.71 6.36
CA ILE A 34 5.24 0.69 7.74
C ILE A 34 5.12 -0.74 8.25
N SER A 35 4.53 -1.64 7.45
CA SER A 35 4.39 -3.06 7.79
C SER A 35 5.73 -3.77 7.98
N ARG A 36 6.76 -3.37 7.24
CA ARG A 36 8.12 -3.91 7.44
C ARG A 36 8.78 -3.36 8.68
N GLU A 37 8.68 -2.05 8.92
CA GLU A 37 9.36 -1.36 10.01
C GLU A 37 8.78 -1.69 11.39
N MET A 38 7.46 -1.88 11.47
CA MET A 38 6.82 -2.23 12.74
C MET A 38 7.20 -3.62 13.27
N LEU A 39 7.84 -4.45 12.45
CA LEU A 39 8.31 -5.81 12.80
C LEU A 39 9.85 -5.89 12.83
N LEU A 40 10.55 -4.78 13.02
CA LEU A 40 11.98 -4.76 13.27
C LEU A 40 12.30 -5.33 14.67
N PRO A 41 13.56 -5.77 14.92
CA PRO A 41 14.00 -6.21 16.25
C PRO A 41 13.61 -5.19 17.33
N SER A 42 13.24 -5.66 18.52
CA SER A 42 12.67 -4.86 19.62
C SER A 42 11.24 -4.35 19.45
N SER A 43 10.54 -4.66 18.38
CA SER A 43 9.13 -4.33 18.24
C SER A 43 8.28 -5.00 19.32
N PRO A 44 7.34 -4.28 19.98
CA PRO A 44 6.43 -4.86 20.97
C PRO A 44 5.45 -5.87 20.37
N LEU A 45 5.31 -5.91 19.06
CA LEU A 45 4.45 -6.90 18.37
C LEU A 45 5.12 -8.28 18.28
N LEU A 46 6.46 -8.36 18.28
CA LEU A 46 7.16 -9.63 18.13
C LEU A 46 6.81 -10.66 19.21
N PRO A 47 6.79 -10.31 20.52
CA PRO A 47 6.35 -11.25 21.55
C PRO A 47 4.89 -11.68 21.42
N VAL A 48 4.01 -10.81 20.90
CA VAL A 48 2.59 -11.12 20.66
C VAL A 48 2.48 -12.14 19.51
N LEU A 49 3.18 -11.89 18.42
CA LEU A 49 3.25 -12.81 17.27
C LEU A 49 3.86 -14.16 17.68
N ALA A 50 4.93 -14.15 18.48
CA ALA A 50 5.58 -15.37 18.95
C ALA A 50 4.64 -16.23 19.83
N ARG A 51 3.81 -15.62 20.68
CA ARG A 51 2.78 -16.33 21.46
C ARG A 51 1.72 -16.98 20.56
N ARG A 52 1.36 -16.32 19.46
CA ARG A 52 0.29 -16.80 18.57
C ARG A 52 0.78 -17.81 17.55
N PHE A 53 1.99 -17.62 17.02
CA PHE A 53 2.52 -18.38 15.89
C PHE A 53 3.69 -19.28 16.25
N GLY A 54 4.16 -19.29 17.51
CA GLY A 54 5.27 -20.10 18.00
C GLY A 54 6.53 -19.25 18.21
N ALA A 55 7.26 -19.55 19.30
CA ALA A 55 8.43 -18.77 19.70
C ALA A 55 9.58 -18.82 18.68
N ASP A 56 9.65 -19.85 17.88
CA ASP A 56 10.69 -20.10 16.86
C ASP A 56 10.53 -19.22 15.60
N ILE A 57 9.47 -18.41 15.49
CA ILE A 57 9.44 -17.33 14.50
C ILE A 57 10.44 -16.20 14.81
N LEU A 58 10.99 -16.17 16.04
CA LEU A 58 12.05 -15.25 16.43
C LEU A 58 13.39 -16.00 16.38
N ARG A 59 14.35 -15.43 15.66
CA ARG A 59 15.72 -15.93 15.59
C ARG A 59 16.48 -15.58 16.86
N ALA A 60 17.65 -16.20 17.04
CA ALA A 60 18.50 -15.98 18.20
C ALA A 60 18.96 -14.50 18.38
N ASP A 61 19.04 -13.75 17.30
CA ASP A 61 19.36 -12.32 17.29
C ASP A 61 18.15 -11.42 17.56
N GLY A 62 16.97 -11.99 17.86
CA GLY A 62 15.72 -11.27 18.09
C GLY A 62 15.00 -10.81 16.81
N SER A 63 15.53 -11.10 15.62
CA SER A 63 14.87 -10.78 14.36
C SER A 63 13.75 -11.77 14.05
N LEU A 64 12.76 -11.28 13.30
CA LEU A 64 11.62 -12.09 12.86
C LEU A 64 12.00 -12.94 11.64
N ASP A 65 11.72 -14.24 11.70
CA ASP A 65 11.66 -15.08 10.51
C ASP A 65 10.32 -14.85 9.78
N ARG A 66 10.35 -13.88 8.86
CA ARG A 66 9.15 -13.45 8.09
C ARG A 66 8.56 -14.58 7.26
N ARG A 67 9.41 -15.49 6.77
CA ARG A 67 8.95 -16.62 5.97
C ARG A 67 8.18 -17.61 6.83
N LEU A 68 8.75 -18.01 7.96
CA LEU A 68 8.10 -18.92 8.89
C LEU A 68 6.79 -18.34 9.45
N LEU A 69 6.77 -17.04 9.79
CA LEU A 69 5.54 -16.37 10.19
C LEU A 69 4.50 -16.42 9.07
N ALA A 70 4.88 -16.10 7.83
CA ALA A 70 3.98 -16.12 6.68
C ALA A 70 3.44 -17.55 6.42
N ASP A 71 4.30 -18.55 6.43
CA ASP A 71 3.92 -19.96 6.23
C ASP A 71 2.87 -20.39 7.27
N ARG A 72 3.01 -19.98 8.54
CA ARG A 72 2.05 -20.30 9.61
C ARG A 72 0.77 -19.47 9.55
N ALA A 73 0.89 -18.18 9.29
CA ALA A 73 -0.26 -17.29 9.22
C ALA A 73 -1.16 -17.62 8.04
N PHE A 74 -0.59 -17.94 6.89
CA PHE A 74 -1.36 -18.27 5.68
C PHE A 74 -1.73 -19.75 5.56
N ALA A 75 -1.37 -20.60 6.52
CA ALA A 75 -1.77 -22.00 6.55
C ALA A 75 -3.29 -22.19 6.76
N SER A 76 -3.97 -21.20 7.33
CA SER A 76 -5.41 -21.24 7.57
C SER A 76 -6.06 -19.84 7.57
N PRO A 77 -7.37 -19.72 7.30
CA PRO A 77 -8.09 -18.46 7.45
C PRO A 77 -7.95 -17.84 8.86
N ASP A 78 -7.98 -18.67 9.91
CA ASP A 78 -7.81 -18.22 11.30
C ASP A 78 -6.40 -17.66 11.55
N GLY A 79 -5.38 -18.27 10.95
CA GLY A 79 -4.01 -17.76 11.03
C GLY A 79 -3.89 -16.38 10.41
N LYS A 80 -4.45 -16.21 9.20
CA LYS A 80 -4.48 -14.91 8.52
C LYS A 80 -5.23 -13.87 9.37
N ALA A 81 -6.43 -14.19 9.85
CA ALA A 81 -7.23 -13.28 10.68
C ALA A 81 -6.48 -12.88 11.96
N ALA A 82 -5.77 -13.82 12.59
CA ALA A 82 -4.97 -13.53 13.79
C ALA A 82 -3.77 -12.62 13.48
N LEU A 83 -3.08 -12.81 12.35
CA LEU A 83 -2.00 -11.93 11.92
C LEU A 83 -2.54 -10.51 11.68
N ASP A 84 -3.64 -10.40 10.95
CA ASP A 84 -4.28 -9.12 10.64
C ASP A 84 -4.72 -8.41 11.93
N ALA A 85 -5.36 -9.11 12.87
CA ALA A 85 -5.79 -8.54 14.15
C ALA A 85 -4.64 -8.02 15.03
N ILE A 86 -3.44 -8.60 14.91
CA ILE A 86 -2.25 -8.15 15.64
C ILE A 86 -1.58 -6.97 14.93
N THR A 87 -1.56 -6.97 13.59
CA THR A 87 -0.74 -6.05 12.80
C THR A 87 -1.51 -4.82 12.32
N HIS A 88 -2.76 -4.96 11.92
CA HIS A 88 -3.54 -3.85 11.34
C HIS A 88 -3.71 -2.65 12.28
N PRO A 89 -4.00 -2.81 13.59
CA PRO A 89 -4.13 -1.65 14.48
C PRO A 89 -2.86 -0.78 14.54
N GLU A 90 -1.68 -1.41 14.51
CA GLU A 90 -0.41 -0.68 14.52
C GLU A 90 -0.11 -0.01 13.18
N ILE A 91 -0.46 -0.65 12.06
CA ILE A 91 -0.34 -0.04 10.72
C ILE A 91 -1.21 1.22 10.67
N VAL A 92 -2.49 1.11 11.02
CA VAL A 92 -3.43 2.24 11.00
C VAL A 92 -2.98 3.35 11.96
N ARG A 93 -2.50 2.99 13.16
CA ARG A 93 -1.95 3.96 14.11
C ARG A 93 -0.78 4.75 13.51
N ARG A 94 0.16 4.10 12.83
CA ARG A 94 1.30 4.77 12.20
C ARG A 94 0.87 5.62 11.01
N ILE A 95 -0.08 5.17 10.21
CA ILE A 95 -0.68 5.98 9.14
C ILE A 95 -1.29 7.26 9.72
N ARG A 96 -2.10 7.15 10.78
CA ARG A 96 -2.72 8.31 11.44
C ARG A 96 -1.70 9.29 12.01
N LEU A 97 -0.60 8.79 12.59
CA LEU A 97 0.48 9.65 13.07
C LEU A 97 1.16 10.42 11.92
N ALA A 98 1.46 9.74 10.81
CA ALA A 98 2.04 10.40 9.64
C ALA A 98 1.08 11.44 9.03
N LYS A 99 -0.20 11.11 8.96
CA LYS A 99 -1.26 12.01 8.50
C LYS A 99 -1.37 13.25 9.39
N HIS A 100 -1.38 13.05 10.71
CA HIS A 100 -1.45 14.15 11.67
C HIS A 100 -0.24 15.08 11.58
N ALA A 101 0.97 14.53 11.48
CA ALA A 101 2.18 15.33 11.27
C ALA A 101 2.13 16.15 9.98
N ALA A 102 1.56 15.60 8.91
CA ALA A 102 1.35 16.32 7.65
C ALA A 102 0.31 17.46 7.82
N GLU A 103 -0.76 17.22 8.58
CA GLU A 103 -1.76 18.26 8.91
C GLU A 103 -1.16 19.41 9.73
N GLU A 104 -0.38 19.09 10.75
CA GLU A 104 0.33 20.09 11.57
C GLU A 104 1.34 20.91 10.75
N ALA A 105 1.96 20.29 9.73
CA ALA A 105 2.83 20.98 8.78
C ALA A 105 2.07 21.81 7.73
N GLY A 106 0.73 21.86 7.78
CA GLY A 106 -0.10 22.64 6.86
C GLY A 106 -0.30 22.02 5.49
N ALA A 107 -0.04 20.72 5.32
CA ALA A 107 -0.26 20.06 4.05
C ALA A 107 -1.74 20.07 3.65
N SER A 108 -2.04 20.35 2.38
CA SER A 108 -3.39 20.30 1.83
C SER A 108 -3.76 18.91 1.27
N LEU A 109 -2.75 18.11 0.95
CA LEU A 109 -2.84 16.76 0.41
C LEU A 109 -1.87 15.83 1.16
N PHE A 110 -2.32 14.60 1.42
CA PHE A 110 -1.50 13.52 1.97
C PHE A 110 -1.70 12.27 1.10
N VAL A 111 -0.63 11.53 0.83
CA VAL A 111 -0.70 10.28 0.07
C VAL A 111 -0.49 9.09 0.99
N LEU A 112 -1.41 8.12 0.91
CA LEU A 112 -1.23 6.78 1.48
C LEU A 112 -0.92 5.81 0.34
N ASP A 113 0.33 5.35 0.25
CA ASP A 113 0.78 4.35 -0.71
C ASP A 113 0.68 2.94 -0.12
N GLY A 114 0.10 2.00 -0.84
CA GLY A 114 0.06 0.60 -0.42
C GLY A 114 -0.59 -0.32 -1.45
N ALA A 115 -0.04 -1.52 -1.61
CA ALA A 115 -0.62 -2.52 -2.49
C ALA A 115 -1.91 -3.14 -1.92
N VAL A 116 -2.08 -3.09 -0.61
CA VAL A 116 -3.20 -3.72 0.13
C VAL A 116 -3.96 -2.66 0.94
N ILE A 117 -4.46 -1.62 0.27
CA ILE A 117 -5.35 -0.62 0.90
C ILE A 117 -6.79 -1.12 0.85
N VAL A 118 -7.26 -1.50 -0.35
CA VAL A 118 -8.65 -1.88 -0.60
C VAL A 118 -9.04 -3.12 0.20
N GLY A 119 -10.15 -3.04 0.91
CA GLY A 119 -10.68 -4.10 1.76
C GLY A 119 -9.99 -4.23 3.12
N THR A 120 -9.16 -3.25 3.51
CA THR A 120 -8.53 -3.18 4.83
C THR A 120 -8.97 -1.93 5.59
N GLU A 121 -8.65 -1.85 6.89
CA GLU A 121 -8.93 -0.66 7.70
C GLU A 121 -8.20 0.60 7.19
N ALA A 122 -7.09 0.43 6.46
CA ALA A 122 -6.35 1.53 5.85
C ALA A 122 -7.17 2.27 4.77
N GLU A 123 -8.14 1.60 4.16
CA GLU A 123 -9.04 2.25 3.18
C GLU A 123 -9.89 3.36 3.82
N ALA A 124 -10.29 3.18 5.07
CA ALA A 124 -11.08 4.17 5.81
C ALA A 124 -10.29 5.47 6.09
N GLU A 125 -8.95 5.42 6.01
CA GLU A 125 -8.10 6.61 6.16
C GLU A 125 -8.00 7.45 4.87
N CYS A 126 -8.53 6.94 3.73
CA CYS A 126 -8.50 7.59 2.43
C CYS A 126 -9.82 8.32 2.12
N ASP A 127 -9.73 9.58 1.72
CA ASP A 127 -10.89 10.33 1.20
C ASP A 127 -11.17 9.98 -0.26
N ARG A 128 -10.14 9.66 -1.02
CA ARG A 128 -10.17 9.26 -2.43
C ARG A 128 -9.18 8.14 -2.70
N LEU A 129 -9.45 7.34 -3.72
CA LEU A 129 -8.60 6.23 -4.12
C LEU A 129 -8.20 6.34 -5.59
N ALA A 130 -6.89 6.37 -5.85
CA ALA A 130 -6.29 6.24 -7.17
C ALA A 130 -5.77 4.82 -7.37
N VAL A 131 -6.23 4.16 -8.43
CA VAL A 131 -5.78 2.82 -8.80
C VAL A 131 -4.88 2.92 -10.03
N VAL A 132 -3.65 2.41 -9.87
CA VAL A 132 -2.70 2.30 -10.99
C VAL A 132 -2.84 0.91 -11.62
N THR A 133 -3.04 0.86 -12.93
CA THR A 133 -3.16 -0.39 -13.70
C THR A 133 -2.08 -0.51 -14.76
N ALA A 134 -1.78 -1.72 -15.16
CA ALA A 134 -0.93 -2.03 -16.32
C ALA A 134 -1.37 -3.37 -16.93
N PRO A 135 -1.09 -3.63 -18.21
CA PRO A 135 -1.34 -4.92 -18.81
C PRO A 135 -0.70 -6.06 -18.01
N PHE A 136 -1.41 -7.18 -17.88
CA PHE A 136 -0.98 -8.32 -17.06
C PHE A 136 0.44 -8.77 -17.43
N GLU A 137 0.70 -8.98 -18.73
CA GLU A 137 2.01 -9.45 -19.21
C GLU A 137 3.14 -8.44 -18.92
N THR A 138 2.85 -7.15 -19.01
CA THR A 138 3.79 -6.09 -18.65
C THR A 138 4.13 -6.15 -17.15
N SER A 139 3.12 -6.36 -16.31
CA SER A 139 3.31 -6.50 -14.87
C SER A 139 4.10 -7.76 -14.52
N VAL A 140 3.80 -8.90 -15.17
CA VAL A 140 4.55 -10.15 -15.01
C VAL A 140 6.02 -9.95 -15.38
N ALA A 141 6.30 -9.36 -16.54
CA ALA A 141 7.67 -9.13 -16.99
C ALA A 141 8.46 -8.21 -16.01
N ARG A 142 7.81 -7.15 -15.51
CA ARG A 142 8.41 -6.23 -14.52
C ARG A 142 8.71 -6.94 -13.19
N ILE A 143 7.79 -7.77 -12.69
CA ILE A 143 7.98 -8.56 -11.46
C ILE A 143 9.10 -9.58 -11.65
N ALA A 144 9.09 -10.34 -12.75
CA ALA A 144 10.11 -11.36 -13.04
C ALA A 144 11.52 -10.75 -13.07
N LYS A 145 11.67 -9.59 -13.75
CA LYS A 145 12.93 -8.86 -13.83
C LYS A 145 13.38 -8.30 -12.46
N ARG A 146 12.47 -7.68 -11.71
CA ARG A 146 12.77 -7.06 -10.42
C ARG A 146 13.19 -8.09 -9.37
N ASP A 147 12.47 -9.22 -9.30
CA ASP A 147 12.61 -10.22 -8.25
C ASP A 147 13.55 -11.36 -8.65
N GLY A 148 14.03 -11.41 -9.90
CA GLY A 148 14.90 -12.48 -10.43
C GLY A 148 14.22 -13.84 -10.45
N ILE A 149 12.90 -13.90 -10.72
CA ILE A 149 12.09 -15.13 -10.73
C ILE A 149 11.56 -15.44 -12.11
N ALA A 150 11.19 -16.72 -12.31
CA ALA A 150 10.57 -17.14 -13.57
C ALA A 150 9.22 -16.42 -13.81
N PRO A 151 8.86 -16.12 -15.07
CA PRO A 151 7.60 -15.44 -15.41
C PRO A 151 6.37 -16.15 -14.87
N GLU A 152 6.35 -17.48 -14.84
CA GLU A 152 5.24 -18.27 -14.32
C GLU A 152 5.06 -18.07 -12.82
N MET A 153 6.15 -17.88 -12.08
CA MET A 153 6.09 -17.57 -10.65
C MET A 153 5.62 -16.14 -10.41
N ALA A 154 6.04 -15.19 -11.24
CA ALA A 154 5.56 -13.82 -11.21
C ALA A 154 4.05 -13.75 -11.50
N ALA A 155 3.58 -14.49 -12.50
CA ALA A 155 2.16 -14.60 -12.84
C ALA A 155 1.33 -15.19 -11.68
N ARG A 156 1.84 -16.25 -11.02
CA ARG A 156 1.18 -16.85 -9.84
C ARG A 156 1.06 -15.84 -8.69
N ARG A 157 2.12 -15.07 -8.41
CA ARG A 157 2.11 -14.00 -7.38
C ARG A 157 1.11 -12.91 -7.71
N LEU A 158 1.04 -12.51 -8.99
CA LEU A 158 0.11 -11.48 -9.44
C LEU A 158 -1.34 -11.97 -9.34
N ASN A 159 -1.62 -13.22 -9.71
CA ASN A 159 -2.96 -13.83 -9.61
C ASN A 159 -3.43 -14.05 -8.16
N ALA A 160 -2.51 -14.14 -7.20
CA ALA A 160 -2.85 -14.26 -5.78
C ALA A 160 -3.23 -12.92 -5.13
N GLN A 161 -3.04 -11.79 -5.84
CA GLN A 161 -3.43 -10.46 -5.35
C GLN A 161 -4.92 -10.19 -5.62
N THR A 162 -5.44 -9.15 -4.99
CA THR A 162 -6.80 -8.65 -5.25
C THR A 162 -7.03 -8.49 -6.76
N PRO A 163 -8.11 -9.01 -7.32
CA PRO A 163 -8.45 -8.85 -8.74
C PRO A 163 -8.49 -7.37 -9.13
N GLU A 164 -8.04 -7.05 -10.34
CA GLU A 164 -8.01 -5.66 -10.81
C GLU A 164 -9.40 -5.03 -10.84
N GLU A 165 -10.41 -5.79 -11.22
CA GLU A 165 -11.81 -5.36 -11.26
C GLU A 165 -12.30 -4.92 -9.88
N ALA A 166 -11.89 -5.62 -8.81
CA ALA A 166 -12.25 -5.26 -7.45
C ALA A 166 -11.58 -3.96 -6.98
N LEU A 167 -10.35 -3.69 -7.44
CA LEU A 167 -9.69 -2.41 -7.21
C LEU A 167 -10.37 -1.28 -7.98
N LEU A 168 -10.67 -1.51 -9.26
CA LEU A 168 -11.31 -0.54 -10.14
C LEU A 168 -12.72 -0.16 -9.66
N ALA A 169 -13.47 -1.11 -9.11
CA ALA A 169 -14.80 -0.86 -8.53
C ALA A 169 -14.77 0.14 -7.34
N ARG A 170 -13.61 0.34 -6.71
CA ARG A 170 -13.42 1.26 -5.57
C ARG A 170 -12.72 2.55 -5.95
N ALA A 171 -12.21 2.65 -7.20
CA ALA A 171 -11.38 3.75 -7.66
C ALA A 171 -12.19 5.03 -7.89
N ASP A 172 -11.73 6.13 -7.33
CA ASP A 172 -12.15 7.48 -7.74
C ASP A 172 -11.35 7.93 -8.97
N TYR A 173 -10.09 7.44 -9.12
CA TYR A 173 -9.20 7.75 -10.25
C TYR A 173 -8.51 6.49 -10.74
N VAL A 174 -8.33 6.39 -12.06
CA VAL A 174 -7.59 5.28 -12.70
C VAL A 174 -6.44 5.86 -13.51
N LEU A 175 -5.23 5.46 -13.14
CA LEU A 175 -4.00 5.80 -13.85
C LEU A 175 -3.52 4.58 -14.65
N ARG A 176 -3.63 4.64 -15.97
CA ARG A 176 -3.27 3.53 -16.85
C ARG A 176 -1.81 3.61 -17.26
N ASN A 177 -1.07 2.53 -17.07
CA ASN A 177 0.34 2.37 -17.46
C ASN A 177 0.42 1.36 -18.63
N ASP A 178 -0.27 1.66 -19.71
CA ASP A 178 -0.37 0.87 -20.94
C ASP A 178 0.33 1.53 -22.14
N ALA A 179 0.88 2.73 -21.94
CA ALA A 179 1.71 3.47 -22.88
C ALA A 179 3.17 3.55 -22.35
N ASP A 180 3.84 4.63 -22.60
CA ASP A 180 5.20 4.89 -22.11
C ASP A 180 5.21 5.47 -20.68
N LEU A 181 6.41 5.55 -20.10
CA LEU A 181 6.60 6.08 -18.74
C LEU A 181 6.19 7.56 -18.66
N ALA A 182 6.47 8.35 -19.68
CA ALA A 182 6.18 9.78 -19.72
C ALA A 182 4.65 10.04 -19.67
N ALA A 183 3.85 9.19 -20.32
CA ALA A 183 2.40 9.27 -20.25
C ALA A 183 1.86 9.01 -18.84
N LEU A 184 2.40 8.02 -18.12
CA LEU A 184 2.05 7.76 -16.74
C LEU A 184 2.45 8.93 -15.82
N GLU A 185 3.65 9.46 -15.98
CA GLU A 185 4.14 10.62 -15.22
C GLU A 185 3.28 11.85 -15.48
N ALA A 186 2.91 12.12 -16.74
CA ALA A 186 2.01 13.22 -17.08
C ALA A 186 0.62 13.07 -16.44
N ALA A 187 0.04 11.88 -16.46
CA ALA A 187 -1.23 11.60 -15.80
C ALA A 187 -1.14 11.76 -14.27
N ALA A 188 -0.03 11.31 -13.68
CA ALA A 188 0.22 11.48 -12.24
C ALA A 188 0.39 12.96 -11.85
N ASN A 189 1.12 13.74 -12.65
CA ASN A 189 1.28 15.19 -12.45
C ASN A 189 -0.08 15.90 -12.52
N ALA A 190 -0.87 15.64 -13.54
CA ALA A 190 -2.21 16.23 -13.69
C ALA A 190 -3.12 15.93 -12.49
N LEU A 191 -3.12 14.68 -12.01
CA LEU A 191 -3.87 14.30 -10.82
C LEU A 191 -3.34 14.99 -9.56
N CYS A 192 -2.02 15.09 -9.39
CA CYS A 192 -1.40 15.75 -8.24
C CYS A 192 -1.77 17.24 -8.20
N GLU A 193 -1.61 17.95 -9.30
CA GLU A 193 -1.95 19.38 -9.41
C GLU A 193 -3.44 19.63 -9.14
N GLN A 194 -4.32 18.79 -9.70
CA GLN A 194 -5.75 18.86 -9.46
C GLN A 194 -6.07 18.69 -7.97
N ARG A 195 -5.45 17.73 -7.29
CA ARG A 195 -5.70 17.44 -5.86
C ARG A 195 -5.14 18.55 -4.96
N LEU A 196 -3.98 19.09 -5.28
CA LEU A 196 -3.40 20.23 -4.55
C LEU A 196 -4.30 21.48 -4.67
N ALA A 197 -4.86 21.76 -5.85
CA ALA A 197 -5.78 22.87 -6.07
C ALA A 197 -7.07 22.71 -5.24
N GLU A 198 -7.63 21.50 -5.16
CA GLU A 198 -8.86 21.24 -4.39
C GLU A 198 -8.60 21.20 -2.87
N GLY A 199 -7.44 20.73 -2.43
CA GLY A 199 -7.06 20.72 -1.01
C GLY A 199 -6.91 22.11 -0.42
N GLY A 200 -6.66 23.13 -1.25
CA GLY A 200 -6.66 24.54 -0.87
C GLY A 200 -8.06 25.13 -0.67
N THR A 201 -9.09 24.54 -1.25
CA THR A 201 -10.50 24.87 -1.05
C THR A 201 -11.13 23.79 -0.17
N LYS A 202 -11.46 24.11 1.09
CA LYS A 202 -11.95 23.19 2.15
C LYS A 202 -12.85 22.05 1.65
N GLY A 203 -12.47 20.84 2.04
CA GLY A 203 -13.00 19.53 1.69
C GLY A 203 -14.50 19.38 1.41
N GLY A 204 -14.79 18.77 0.27
CA GLY A 204 -16.10 18.16 0.01
C GLY A 204 -16.08 16.69 0.46
N ALA A 205 -16.98 16.34 1.36
CA ALA A 205 -17.23 14.96 1.79
C ALA A 205 -17.59 14.06 0.59
N ARG A 206 -17.25 12.77 0.67
CA ARG A 206 -17.74 11.76 -0.28
C ARG A 206 -19.26 11.88 -0.40
N PRO A 207 -19.84 11.95 -1.59
CA PRO A 207 -21.27 11.73 -1.73
C PRO A 207 -21.57 10.29 -1.30
N SER A 208 -22.50 10.12 -0.36
CA SER A 208 -23.01 8.80 0.06
C SER A 208 -23.67 8.15 -1.16
N VAL A 209 -23.21 6.98 -1.55
CA VAL A 209 -23.87 6.08 -2.50
C VAL A 209 -24.68 5.09 -1.70
#